data_fe6fc3da8a479521171d92b428b2daca
#
_entry.id   fe6fc3da8a479521171d92b428b2daca
#
_cell.length_a   1.000
_cell.length_b   1.000
_cell.length_c   1.000
_cell.angle_alpha   90.00
_cell.angle_beta   90.00
_cell.angle_gamma   90.00
#
_symmetry.space_group_name_H-M   'P 1'
#
loop_
_entity.id
_entity.type
_entity.pdbx_description
1 polymer ?
#
loop_
_entity_poly.entity_id
_entity_poly.type
_entity_poly.pdbx_seq_one_letter_code
_entity_poly.pdbx_strand_id
1 'polypeptide(L)'
;MARSRDKEANMKKAVSITLLISLLLSTFSSCKWLKKSEDEDPEDEVTLNIIDDKYRNWYEIFVYSFYDTNNDGIGDLNGVTAKLDYIKEMGFNGIWLMPIHPSPTYHKYDVTDYYAIHPDYGTLDDFKNLVSEAHKRGIRIIIDLVVNHTSDSHPWFKAACDYIRKNGAPGGEYGDFYNFRITSNGAYHKVSGSQYSYEGQFWSGMPDLNLNSENVRNEIKDIMKFWLTDCNVDGFRLDAVTSYYTGNLQGNIDFLSWLNTEAKKIKPESYIVGEAWVGDDYTINRYYESGCDSFFLFTGSQASGTIASAVKQNSGKAIGELFMSLHKTYGDAILAPFLGNHDTMRPGSFMPGEDNVKMAAGILAMMNGGTFVYYGEEIGMISKGGNNSDPAKRIAMKWEAKSIYEGHCYLPPEGTPVDETSYYYPSLAEQKEDKDSILNYYKEAMELRNRFPSIARGEVTYYPDGQNNYICVITKEYQGEKITIVFNMDTFEQTVTLDPATLGYAELVGELYAAGGEFSYDDSGILIMPPQSIAIFQ
;
A
#
# COMPACT_ATOMS: atom_id res chain seq x y z
N MET A 1 77.47 28.70 35.96
CA MET A 1 77.09 29.18 34.61
C MET A 1 76.11 28.23 33.86
N ALA A 2 75.83 27.05 34.34
CA ALA A 2 74.86 26.10 33.66
C ALA A 2 73.38 26.34 33.97
N ARG A 3 73.02 26.92 35.12
CA ARG A 3 71.62 27.16 35.49
C ARG A 3 70.91 28.38 34.85
N SER A 4 71.68 29.26 34.20
CA SER A 4 71.15 30.46 33.53
C SER A 4 70.70 30.19 32.06
N ARG A 5 71.40 29.23 31.39
CA ARG A 5 71.05 28.89 29.98
C ARG A 5 69.75 28.08 29.84
N ASP A 6 69.43 27.25 30.86
CA ASP A 6 68.15 26.44 30.81
C ASP A 6 66.89 27.26 31.07
N LYS A 7 67.00 28.37 31.81
CA LYS A 7 65.84 29.28 32.02
C LYS A 7 65.54 30.12 30.77
N GLU A 8 66.56 30.54 30.01
CA GLU A 8 66.35 31.27 28.74
C GLU A 8 65.82 30.38 27.63
N ALA A 9 66.22 29.11 27.57
CA ALA A 9 65.72 28.14 26.59
C ALA A 9 64.26 27.75 26.85
N ASN A 10 63.89 27.61 28.15
CA ASN A 10 62.50 27.30 28.55
C ASN A 10 61.58 28.51 28.38
N MET A 11 62.06 29.73 28.58
CA MET A 11 61.29 30.95 28.35
C MET A 11 61.06 31.20 26.84
N LYS A 12 62.03 30.90 25.99
CA LYS A 12 61.88 30.97 24.51
C LYS A 12 60.92 29.91 23.97
N LYS A 13 60.91 28.70 24.56
CA LYS A 13 59.91 27.67 24.23
C LYS A 13 58.51 28.04 24.69
N ALA A 14 58.34 28.62 25.86
CA ALA A 14 57.06 29.07 26.37
C ALA A 14 56.45 30.22 25.51
N VAL A 15 57.27 31.19 25.12
CA VAL A 15 56.86 32.30 24.24
C VAL A 15 56.52 31.81 22.81
N SER A 16 57.25 30.81 22.26
CA SER A 16 56.91 30.22 20.96
C SER A 16 55.65 29.40 20.97
N ILE A 17 55.35 28.69 22.05
CA ILE A 17 54.10 27.92 22.20
C ILE A 17 52.90 28.86 22.38
N THR A 18 53.05 29.96 23.13
CA THR A 18 51.97 30.93 23.32
C THR A 18 51.67 31.71 22.02
N LEU A 19 52.68 32.02 21.21
CA LEU A 19 52.47 32.63 19.88
C LEU A 19 51.84 31.64 18.88
N LEU A 20 52.15 30.34 18.92
CA LEU A 20 51.52 29.33 18.06
C LEU A 20 50.05 29.10 18.45
N ILE A 21 49.74 29.13 19.73
CA ILE A 21 48.33 28.99 20.20
C ILE A 21 47.53 30.25 19.86
N SER A 22 48.10 31.45 19.91
CA SER A 22 47.38 32.66 19.49
C SER A 22 47.21 32.75 17.97
N LEU A 23 48.14 32.20 17.15
CA LEU A 23 47.95 32.09 15.70
C LEU A 23 46.93 31.02 15.31
N LEU A 24 46.83 29.90 16.05
CA LEU A 24 45.83 28.87 15.85
C LEU A 24 44.42 29.36 16.26
N LEU A 25 44.32 30.17 17.29
CA LEU A 25 43.02 30.78 17.69
C LEU A 25 42.60 31.91 16.76
N SER A 26 43.52 32.63 16.11
CA SER A 26 43.16 33.65 15.10
C SER A 26 42.79 33.05 13.75
N THR A 27 43.30 31.85 13.40
CA THR A 27 42.88 31.14 12.20
C THR A 27 41.52 30.44 12.36
N PHE A 28 41.12 30.05 13.59
CA PHE A 28 39.78 29.55 13.86
C PHE A 28 38.72 30.66 13.89
N SER A 29 39.08 31.91 14.16
CA SER A 29 38.16 33.04 14.14
C SER A 29 37.89 33.59 12.73
N SER A 30 38.86 33.41 11.78
CA SER A 30 38.68 33.82 10.37
C SER A 30 38.00 32.73 9.53
N CYS A 31 38.01 31.45 9.95
CA CYS A 31 37.22 30.40 9.31
C CYS A 31 35.71 30.49 9.61
N LYS A 32 35.31 31.22 10.63
CA LYS A 32 33.85 31.47 10.88
C LYS A 32 33.22 32.51 9.94
N TRP A 33 34.05 33.27 9.21
CA TRP A 33 33.56 34.25 8.24
C TRP A 33 33.56 33.76 6.78
N LEU A 34 34.23 32.64 6.49
CA LEU A 34 34.23 31.99 5.17
C LEU A 34 33.27 30.80 5.08
N LYS A 35 32.58 30.46 6.18
CA LYS A 35 31.51 29.47 6.21
C LYS A 35 30.07 30.06 6.20
N LYS A 36 29.94 31.28 5.71
CA LYS A 36 28.65 31.94 5.61
C LYS A 36 28.18 32.14 4.16
N SER A 37 28.58 31.22 3.27
CA SER A 37 28.05 31.12 1.92
C SER A 37 27.86 29.67 1.47
N GLU A 38 27.94 28.72 2.40
CA GLU A 38 27.50 27.33 2.27
C GLU A 38 26.82 26.95 3.60
N ASP A 39 25.90 27.76 4.07
CA ASP A 39 24.75 27.27 4.79
C ASP A 39 23.81 26.77 3.68
N GLU A 40 24.11 25.58 3.14
CA GLU A 40 23.02 24.65 3.01
C GLU A 40 22.39 24.65 4.40
N ASP A 41 21.17 25.25 4.57
CA ASP A 41 20.28 24.84 5.63
C ASP A 41 20.44 23.33 5.69
N PRO A 42 20.64 22.70 6.87
CA PRO A 42 20.41 21.29 6.94
C PRO A 42 19.02 21.19 6.31
N GLU A 43 18.91 20.56 5.15
CA GLU A 43 17.63 20.04 4.70
C GLU A 43 17.07 19.47 5.98
N ASP A 44 16.02 20.08 6.52
CA ASP A 44 15.30 19.52 7.63
C ASP A 44 15.08 18.10 7.16
N GLU A 45 15.84 17.15 7.73
CA GLU A 45 15.60 15.74 7.50
C GLU A 45 14.14 15.61 7.89
N VAL A 46 13.27 15.66 6.88
CA VAL A 46 11.84 15.49 7.08
C VAL A 46 11.76 14.13 7.72
N THR A 47 11.75 14.15 9.04
CA THR A 47 11.56 12.95 9.82
C THR A 47 10.18 12.50 9.41
N LEU A 48 10.16 11.66 8.36
CA LEU A 48 8.96 10.96 7.95
C LEU A 48 8.40 10.40 9.25
N ASN A 49 7.27 10.92 9.70
CA ASN A 49 6.61 10.43 10.89
C ASN A 49 6.06 9.05 10.54
N ILE A 50 6.98 8.06 10.45
CA ILE A 50 6.67 6.67 10.19
C ILE A 50 5.95 6.18 11.42
N ILE A 51 4.64 6.25 11.36
CA ILE A 51 3.76 5.86 12.43
C ILE A 51 3.84 4.35 12.55
N ASP A 52 4.42 3.88 13.66
CA ASP A 52 4.55 2.45 13.95
C ASP A 52 3.26 1.89 14.55
N ASP A 53 2.17 2.07 13.85
CA ASP A 53 0.85 1.56 14.20
C ASP A 53 0.11 0.98 12.96
N LYS A 54 -1.20 0.88 13.01
CA LYS A 54 -2.04 0.28 11.97
C LYS A 54 -2.36 1.22 10.80
N TYR A 55 -2.06 2.51 10.88
CA TYR A 55 -2.28 3.52 9.84
C TYR A 55 -1.07 3.62 8.92
N ARG A 56 -0.79 2.53 8.19
CA ARG A 56 0.37 2.44 7.31
C ARG A 56 0.01 2.81 5.89
N ASN A 57 1.02 3.23 5.14
CA ASN A 57 0.95 3.32 3.69
C ASN A 57 1.44 1.99 3.12
N TRP A 58 0.54 1.24 2.53
CA TRP A 58 0.78 -0.10 2.04
C TRP A 58 1.15 -0.09 0.56
N TYR A 59 2.18 -0.85 0.21
CA TYR A 59 2.60 -1.10 -1.17
C TYR A 59 2.28 -2.55 -1.53
N GLU A 60 1.33 -2.75 -2.45
CA GLU A 60 0.91 -4.06 -2.91
C GLU A 60 1.86 -4.58 -3.98
N ILE A 61 2.41 -5.77 -3.81
CA ILE A 61 3.41 -6.38 -4.71
C ILE A 61 2.92 -7.73 -5.21
N PHE A 62 2.86 -7.87 -6.55
CA PHE A 62 2.83 -9.16 -7.22
C PHE A 62 4.27 -9.59 -7.50
N VAL A 63 4.79 -10.51 -6.69
CA VAL A 63 6.20 -10.92 -6.70
C VAL A 63 6.65 -11.37 -8.09
N TYR A 64 5.81 -12.16 -8.79
CA TYR A 64 6.06 -12.67 -10.15
C TYR A 64 6.56 -11.61 -11.14
N SER A 65 6.07 -10.39 -11.03
CA SER A 65 6.28 -9.31 -12.00
C SER A 65 7.06 -8.12 -11.43
N PHE A 66 7.66 -8.25 -10.23
CA PHE A 66 8.27 -7.12 -9.55
C PHE A 66 9.75 -6.94 -9.88
N TYR A 67 10.63 -7.85 -9.45
CA TYR A 67 12.07 -7.80 -9.71
C TYR A 67 12.69 -9.20 -9.67
N ASP A 68 13.40 -9.58 -10.74
CA ASP A 68 14.04 -10.87 -10.93
C ASP A 68 15.53 -10.80 -10.55
N THR A 69 15.97 -11.56 -9.54
CA THR A 69 17.38 -11.58 -9.11
C THR A 69 18.16 -12.76 -9.66
N ASN A 70 17.48 -13.79 -10.16
CA ASN A 70 18.11 -15.03 -10.62
C ASN A 70 18.18 -15.18 -12.15
N ASN A 71 17.59 -14.23 -12.90
CA ASN A 71 17.49 -14.17 -14.35
C ASN A 71 16.67 -15.33 -15.00
N ASP A 72 15.67 -15.82 -14.29
CA ASP A 72 14.74 -16.81 -14.87
C ASP A 72 13.53 -16.15 -15.57
N GLY A 73 13.37 -14.83 -15.43
CA GLY A 73 12.32 -14.01 -16.04
C GLY A 73 11.10 -13.82 -15.15
N ILE A 74 11.12 -14.36 -13.93
CA ILE A 74 10.09 -14.24 -12.91
C ILE A 74 10.66 -13.50 -11.71
N GLY A 75 9.90 -12.60 -11.13
CA GLY A 75 10.29 -11.90 -9.91
C GLY A 75 10.33 -12.83 -8.69
N ASP A 76 11.21 -12.50 -7.74
CA ASP A 76 11.46 -13.33 -6.56
C ASP A 76 11.52 -12.51 -5.26
N LEU A 77 11.55 -13.18 -4.10
CA LEU A 77 11.57 -12.56 -2.79
C LEU A 77 12.87 -11.79 -2.50
N ASN A 78 13.99 -12.23 -3.08
CA ASN A 78 15.24 -11.49 -3.02
C ASN A 78 15.16 -10.20 -3.82
N GLY A 79 14.37 -10.19 -4.91
CA GLY A 79 14.04 -8.99 -5.68
C GLY A 79 13.24 -7.98 -4.85
N VAL A 80 12.25 -8.45 -4.10
CA VAL A 80 11.53 -7.57 -3.17
C VAL A 80 12.49 -7.03 -2.10
N THR A 81 13.35 -7.88 -1.54
CA THR A 81 14.38 -7.47 -0.56
C THR A 81 15.31 -6.39 -1.12
N ALA A 82 15.76 -6.55 -2.36
CA ALA A 82 16.64 -5.58 -3.03
C ALA A 82 15.99 -4.21 -3.28
N LYS A 83 14.65 -4.13 -3.24
CA LYS A 83 13.87 -2.90 -3.47
C LYS A 83 13.29 -2.27 -2.20
N LEU A 84 13.61 -2.78 -1.02
CA LEU A 84 13.08 -2.24 0.25
C LEU A 84 13.48 -0.78 0.49
N ASP A 85 14.69 -0.37 0.10
CA ASP A 85 15.12 1.03 0.25
C ASP A 85 14.33 1.96 -0.67
N TYR A 86 14.04 1.54 -1.90
CA TYR A 86 13.14 2.25 -2.81
C TYR A 86 11.73 2.40 -2.21
N ILE A 87 11.16 1.31 -1.70
CA ILE A 87 9.81 1.32 -1.10
C ILE A 87 9.75 2.29 0.08
N LYS A 88 10.80 2.30 0.92
CA LYS A 88 10.92 3.24 2.03
C LYS A 88 11.06 4.69 1.55
N GLU A 89 11.91 4.94 0.54
CA GLU A 89 12.13 6.27 -0.06
C GLU A 89 10.82 6.86 -0.62
N MET A 90 9.94 6.01 -1.14
CA MET A 90 8.62 6.40 -1.63
C MET A 90 7.60 6.69 -0.52
N GLY A 91 7.97 6.58 0.77
CA GLY A 91 7.11 6.85 1.91
C GLY A 91 6.19 5.70 2.31
N PHE A 92 6.41 4.49 1.76
CA PHE A 92 5.67 3.29 2.17
C PHE A 92 6.32 2.64 3.39
N ASN A 93 5.51 2.27 4.36
CA ASN A 93 5.93 1.61 5.59
C ASN A 93 5.20 0.28 5.84
N GLY A 94 4.46 -0.20 4.85
CA GLY A 94 3.83 -1.50 4.81
C GLY A 94 3.93 -2.13 3.41
N ILE A 95 4.11 -3.45 3.34
CA ILE A 95 4.06 -4.23 2.11
C ILE A 95 2.97 -5.27 2.24
N TRP A 96 2.09 -5.34 1.23
CA TRP A 96 1.21 -6.46 1.02
C TRP A 96 1.76 -7.31 -0.13
N LEU A 97 2.17 -8.55 0.19
CA LEU A 97 2.53 -9.54 -0.82
C LEU A 97 1.28 -10.30 -1.25
N MET A 98 0.94 -10.26 -2.55
CA MET A 98 -0.02 -11.18 -3.16
C MET A 98 0.41 -12.63 -2.92
N PRO A 99 -0.43 -13.65 -3.17
CA PRO A 99 -0.15 -15.03 -2.77
C PRO A 99 1.26 -15.52 -3.16
N ILE A 100 1.96 -16.09 -2.18
CA ILE A 100 3.36 -16.55 -2.30
C ILE A 100 3.51 -18.08 -2.18
N HIS A 101 2.40 -18.76 -1.93
CA HIS A 101 2.38 -20.20 -1.69
C HIS A 101 2.52 -21.01 -2.98
N PRO A 102 2.94 -22.29 -2.89
CA PRO A 102 2.88 -23.23 -4.01
C PRO A 102 1.47 -23.31 -4.59
N SER A 103 1.39 -23.21 -5.92
CA SER A 103 0.16 -23.16 -6.69
C SER A 103 0.44 -23.58 -8.13
N PRO A 104 -0.51 -24.23 -8.82
CA PRO A 104 -0.36 -24.58 -10.24
C PRO A 104 -0.58 -23.37 -11.19
N THR A 105 -1.12 -22.25 -10.68
CA THR A 105 -1.40 -21.06 -11.51
C THR A 105 -0.42 -19.93 -11.24
N TYR A 106 -0.28 -19.02 -12.21
CA TYR A 106 0.59 -17.85 -12.08
C TYR A 106 0.17 -16.90 -10.96
N HIS A 107 -1.15 -16.76 -10.70
CA HIS A 107 -1.70 -15.85 -9.70
C HIS A 107 -1.63 -16.39 -8.26
N LYS A 108 -1.47 -17.69 -8.10
CA LYS A 108 -1.24 -18.40 -6.84
C LYS A 108 -2.37 -18.34 -5.80
N TYR A 109 -3.59 -17.95 -6.20
CA TYR A 109 -4.75 -18.00 -5.32
C TYR A 109 -5.26 -19.42 -5.07
N ASP A 110 -4.96 -20.40 -5.92
CA ASP A 110 -5.27 -21.82 -5.74
C ASP A 110 -4.11 -22.54 -5.05
N VAL A 111 -4.04 -22.37 -3.72
CA VAL A 111 -2.95 -22.87 -2.86
C VAL A 111 -2.91 -24.39 -2.80
N THR A 112 -1.70 -24.96 -2.89
CA THR A 112 -1.45 -26.41 -2.72
C THR A 112 -0.68 -26.77 -1.45
N ASP A 113 -0.03 -25.78 -0.80
CA ASP A 113 0.68 -25.93 0.47
C ASP A 113 0.76 -24.56 1.17
N TYR A 114 0.15 -24.46 2.34
CA TYR A 114 0.12 -23.22 3.11
C TYR A 114 1.39 -22.93 3.93
N TYR A 115 2.32 -23.90 4.02
CA TYR A 115 3.52 -23.78 4.86
C TYR A 115 4.80 -23.58 4.05
N ALA A 116 4.69 -23.42 2.73
CA ALA A 116 5.82 -23.28 1.83
C ALA A 116 5.73 -22.01 0.97
N ILE A 117 6.87 -21.62 0.42
CA ILE A 117 7.02 -20.59 -0.62
C ILE A 117 7.01 -21.30 -1.98
N HIS A 118 6.38 -20.65 -2.99
CA HIS A 118 6.42 -21.15 -4.37
C HIS A 118 7.88 -21.20 -4.87
N PRO A 119 8.31 -22.31 -5.51
CA PRO A 119 9.70 -22.47 -5.94
C PRO A 119 10.26 -21.34 -6.82
N ASP A 120 9.44 -20.74 -7.68
CA ASP A 120 9.85 -19.59 -8.52
C ASP A 120 10.15 -18.34 -7.69
N TYR A 121 9.62 -18.24 -6.47
CA TYR A 121 9.78 -17.07 -5.60
C TYR A 121 10.95 -17.21 -4.61
N GLY A 122 11.54 -18.40 -4.51
CA GLY A 122 12.64 -18.67 -3.59
C GLY A 122 12.29 -19.64 -2.47
N THR A 123 12.93 -19.48 -1.33
CA THR A 123 12.83 -20.38 -0.17
C THR A 123 12.14 -19.70 1.01
N LEU A 124 11.79 -20.48 2.02
CA LEU A 124 11.29 -19.96 3.30
C LEU A 124 12.35 -19.09 4.02
N ASP A 125 13.64 -19.39 3.84
CA ASP A 125 14.73 -18.60 4.41
C ASP A 125 14.85 -17.24 3.70
N ASP A 126 14.67 -17.19 2.38
CA ASP A 126 14.60 -15.92 1.63
C ASP A 126 13.42 -15.06 2.11
N PHE A 127 12.26 -15.69 2.38
CA PHE A 127 11.11 -14.98 2.94
C PHE A 127 11.39 -14.42 4.33
N LYS A 128 11.96 -15.22 5.24
CA LYS A 128 12.34 -14.77 6.58
C LYS A 128 13.38 -13.65 6.54
N ASN A 129 14.31 -13.71 5.59
CA ASN A 129 15.26 -12.63 5.35
C ASN A 129 14.55 -11.36 4.89
N LEU A 130 13.62 -11.44 3.94
CA LEU A 130 12.82 -10.31 3.51
C LEU A 130 12.09 -9.64 4.69
N VAL A 131 11.39 -10.42 5.53
CA VAL A 131 10.70 -9.89 6.71
C VAL A 131 11.67 -9.20 7.66
N SER A 132 12.82 -9.82 7.93
CA SER A 132 13.85 -9.25 8.80
C SER A 132 14.41 -7.94 8.26
N GLU A 133 14.72 -7.87 6.96
CA GLU A 133 15.26 -6.67 6.31
C GLU A 133 14.21 -5.55 6.20
N ALA A 134 12.94 -5.90 5.99
CA ALA A 134 11.82 -4.95 6.01
C ALA A 134 11.65 -4.33 7.41
N HIS A 135 11.67 -5.16 8.46
CA HIS A 135 11.53 -4.69 9.85
C HIS A 135 12.67 -3.75 10.26
N LYS A 136 13.92 -3.99 9.82
CA LYS A 136 15.05 -3.07 10.06
C LYS A 136 14.82 -1.67 9.47
N ARG A 137 13.99 -1.58 8.43
CA ARG A 137 13.62 -0.34 7.74
C ARG A 137 12.32 0.30 8.24
N GLY A 138 11.67 -0.31 9.25
CA GLY A 138 10.36 0.11 9.75
C GLY A 138 9.19 -0.30 8.84
N ILE A 139 9.43 -1.16 7.86
CA ILE A 139 8.41 -1.69 6.94
C ILE A 139 7.81 -2.96 7.53
N ARG A 140 6.47 -3.03 7.59
CA ARG A 140 5.72 -4.22 8.00
C ARG A 140 5.27 -5.02 6.78
N ILE A 141 5.13 -6.33 6.95
CA ILE A 141 4.74 -7.23 5.85
C ILE A 141 3.47 -7.99 6.22
N ILE A 142 2.45 -7.87 5.37
CA ILE A 142 1.29 -8.75 5.37
C ILE A 142 1.30 -9.63 4.12
N ILE A 143 0.74 -10.82 4.24
CA ILE A 143 0.58 -11.76 3.12
C ILE A 143 -0.89 -12.07 2.89
N ASP A 144 -1.22 -12.51 1.69
CA ASP A 144 -2.54 -13.07 1.40
C ASP A 144 -2.78 -14.35 2.18
N LEU A 145 -3.90 -14.43 2.87
CA LEU A 145 -4.38 -15.65 3.52
C LEU A 145 -5.66 -16.12 2.81
N VAL A 146 -5.49 -17.06 1.88
CA VAL A 146 -6.58 -17.59 1.06
C VAL A 146 -7.22 -18.77 1.78
N VAL A 147 -8.29 -18.54 2.52
CA VAL A 147 -8.99 -19.56 3.33
C VAL A 147 -10.41 -19.86 2.87
N ASN A 148 -10.87 -19.23 1.79
CA ASN A 148 -12.16 -19.58 1.19
C ASN A 148 -12.09 -20.95 0.49
N HIS A 149 -10.99 -21.23 -0.18
CA HIS A 149 -10.80 -22.40 -1.03
C HIS A 149 -9.33 -22.85 -1.05
N THR A 150 -9.10 -24.04 -1.61
CA THR A 150 -7.76 -24.53 -1.97
C THR A 150 -7.68 -24.79 -3.47
N SER A 151 -6.52 -25.17 -3.98
CA SER A 151 -6.43 -25.82 -5.30
C SER A 151 -7.12 -27.19 -5.28
N ASP A 152 -7.66 -27.63 -6.42
CA ASP A 152 -8.06 -29.02 -6.62
C ASP A 152 -6.83 -29.97 -6.59
N SER A 153 -5.66 -29.42 -6.73
CA SER A 153 -4.38 -30.10 -6.61
C SER A 153 -3.87 -30.21 -5.17
N HIS A 154 -4.53 -29.57 -4.21
CA HIS A 154 -4.16 -29.65 -2.80
C HIS A 154 -4.24 -31.08 -2.26
N PRO A 155 -3.27 -31.55 -1.48
CA PRO A 155 -3.27 -32.90 -0.90
C PRO A 155 -4.55 -33.26 -0.13
N TRP A 156 -5.12 -32.31 0.62
CA TRP A 156 -6.38 -32.49 1.35
C TRP A 156 -7.54 -32.84 0.42
N PHE A 157 -7.71 -32.05 -0.66
CA PHE A 157 -8.79 -32.27 -1.61
C PHE A 157 -8.63 -33.58 -2.38
N LYS A 158 -7.41 -33.89 -2.82
CA LYS A 158 -7.10 -35.19 -3.47
C LYS A 158 -7.45 -36.37 -2.57
N ALA A 159 -7.00 -36.33 -1.30
CA ALA A 159 -7.27 -37.39 -0.32
C ALA A 159 -8.78 -37.53 -0.03
N ALA A 160 -9.52 -36.43 0.13
CA ALA A 160 -10.96 -36.44 0.31
C ALA A 160 -11.69 -37.07 -0.89
N CYS A 161 -11.31 -36.70 -2.13
CA CYS A 161 -11.87 -37.27 -3.35
C CYS A 161 -11.55 -38.75 -3.52
N ASP A 162 -10.31 -39.16 -3.20
CA ASP A 162 -9.88 -40.58 -3.25
C ASP A 162 -10.67 -41.43 -2.23
N TYR A 163 -10.89 -40.88 -1.05
CA TYR A 163 -11.74 -41.55 -0.04
C TYR A 163 -13.17 -41.77 -0.55
N ILE A 164 -13.77 -40.74 -1.15
CA ILE A 164 -15.13 -40.81 -1.74
C ILE A 164 -15.18 -41.89 -2.83
N ARG A 165 -14.18 -41.92 -3.76
CA ARG A 165 -14.12 -42.90 -4.84
C ARG A 165 -14.01 -44.34 -4.30
N LYS A 166 -13.24 -44.54 -3.24
CA LYS A 166 -13.00 -45.85 -2.63
C LYS A 166 -14.17 -46.34 -1.79
N ASN A 167 -14.82 -45.43 -1.03
CA ASN A 167 -15.78 -45.80 0.01
C ASN A 167 -17.24 -45.43 -0.36
N GLY A 168 -17.47 -44.69 -1.44
CA GLY A 168 -18.79 -44.30 -1.92
C GLY A 168 -19.45 -43.16 -1.15
N ALA A 169 -18.76 -42.56 -0.15
CA ALA A 169 -19.26 -41.42 0.64
C ALA A 169 -18.07 -40.58 1.19
N PRO A 170 -18.29 -39.29 1.51
CA PRO A 170 -17.33 -38.45 2.22
C PRO A 170 -16.93 -39.05 3.57
N GLY A 171 -15.67 -38.91 3.97
CA GLY A 171 -15.11 -39.41 5.23
C GLY A 171 -13.58 -39.42 5.19
N GLY A 172 -12.96 -40.09 6.20
CA GLY A 172 -11.52 -40.06 6.38
C GLY A 172 -11.03 -38.74 6.98
N GLU A 173 -9.74 -38.53 6.96
CA GLU A 173 -9.07 -37.37 7.59
C GLU A 173 -9.56 -36.03 7.07
N TYR A 174 -9.80 -35.91 5.75
CA TYR A 174 -10.19 -34.66 5.08
C TYR A 174 -11.63 -34.68 4.58
N GLY A 175 -12.49 -35.57 5.06
CA GLY A 175 -13.86 -35.75 4.59
C GLY A 175 -14.79 -34.57 4.96
N ASP A 176 -14.46 -33.81 5.98
CA ASP A 176 -15.17 -32.62 6.45
C ASP A 176 -14.49 -31.29 6.08
N PHE A 177 -13.35 -31.35 5.37
CA PHE A 177 -12.64 -30.14 4.92
C PHE A 177 -13.36 -29.42 3.79
N TYR A 178 -14.21 -30.11 3.03
CA TYR A 178 -14.93 -29.58 1.87
C TYR A 178 -16.43 -29.90 1.96
N ASN A 179 -17.24 -29.05 1.32
CA ASN A 179 -18.68 -29.24 1.27
C ASN A 179 -19.06 -30.21 0.14
N PHE A 180 -19.34 -31.47 0.47
CA PHE A 180 -19.77 -32.50 -0.47
C PHE A 180 -21.27 -32.72 -0.45
N ARG A 181 -21.89 -32.92 -1.64
CA ARG A 181 -23.30 -33.29 -1.80
C ARG A 181 -23.53 -34.15 -3.03
N ILE A 182 -24.68 -34.83 -3.14
CA ILE A 182 -24.98 -35.72 -4.28
C ILE A 182 -25.36 -34.92 -5.54
N THR A 183 -25.91 -33.72 -5.40
CA THR A 183 -26.36 -32.91 -6.54
C THR A 183 -25.24 -32.02 -7.07
N SER A 184 -25.21 -31.80 -8.40
CA SER A 184 -24.25 -30.92 -9.08
C SER A 184 -24.99 -29.79 -9.81
N ASN A 185 -25.43 -28.79 -9.07
CA ASN A 185 -26.03 -27.59 -9.64
C ASN A 185 -25.41 -26.35 -9.00
N GLY A 186 -25.50 -25.21 -9.68
CA GLY A 186 -24.88 -23.96 -9.23
C GLY A 186 -23.36 -24.11 -9.15
N ALA A 187 -22.76 -23.70 -8.03
CA ALA A 187 -21.33 -23.74 -7.76
C ALA A 187 -20.79 -25.14 -7.38
N TYR A 188 -21.54 -26.25 -7.63
CA TYR A 188 -21.10 -27.59 -7.26
C TYR A 188 -20.64 -28.40 -8.46
N HIS A 189 -19.39 -28.85 -8.40
CA HIS A 189 -18.67 -29.59 -9.44
C HIS A 189 -18.56 -31.08 -9.09
N LYS A 190 -18.61 -31.95 -10.10
CA LYS A 190 -18.54 -33.41 -9.91
C LYS A 190 -17.17 -33.88 -9.42
N VAL A 191 -17.17 -34.68 -8.37
CA VAL A 191 -16.03 -35.57 -8.06
C VAL A 191 -16.02 -36.66 -9.11
N SER A 192 -15.02 -36.67 -10.01
CA SER A 192 -14.91 -37.64 -11.08
C SER A 192 -14.92 -39.07 -10.52
N GLY A 193 -15.73 -39.94 -11.13
CA GLY A 193 -15.87 -41.33 -10.69
C GLY A 193 -16.74 -41.55 -9.45
N SER A 194 -17.53 -40.55 -9.02
CA SER A 194 -18.46 -40.65 -7.89
C SER A 194 -19.81 -40.01 -8.16
N GLN A 195 -20.79 -40.26 -7.26
CA GLN A 195 -22.06 -39.55 -7.28
C GLN A 195 -22.01 -38.19 -6.60
N TYR A 196 -20.93 -37.87 -5.90
CA TYR A 196 -20.77 -36.64 -5.12
C TYR A 196 -20.26 -35.48 -5.97
N SER A 197 -20.55 -34.28 -5.51
CA SER A 197 -20.04 -33.02 -6.00
C SER A 197 -19.51 -32.20 -4.82
N TYR A 198 -18.53 -31.34 -5.07
CA TYR A 198 -17.95 -30.40 -4.11
C TYR A 198 -18.32 -28.99 -4.48
N GLU A 199 -18.35 -28.11 -3.50
CA GLU A 199 -18.52 -26.68 -3.68
C GLU A 199 -17.25 -26.05 -4.27
N GLY A 200 -17.40 -25.10 -5.19
CA GLY A 200 -16.30 -24.36 -5.83
C GLY A 200 -16.88 -23.15 -6.52
N GLN A 201 -17.04 -22.06 -5.76
CA GLN A 201 -17.78 -20.88 -6.22
C GLN A 201 -17.08 -20.14 -7.36
N PHE A 202 -15.75 -20.05 -7.31
CA PHE A 202 -14.98 -19.37 -8.34
C PHE A 202 -14.89 -20.23 -9.61
N TRP A 203 -14.43 -21.45 -9.49
CA TRP A 203 -14.41 -22.42 -10.58
C TRP A 203 -14.06 -23.82 -10.06
N SER A 204 -14.13 -24.83 -10.93
CA SER A 204 -13.90 -26.23 -10.53
C SER A 204 -12.49 -26.55 -9.99
N GLY A 205 -11.49 -25.74 -10.30
CA GLY A 205 -10.13 -25.89 -9.79
C GLY A 205 -9.90 -25.27 -8.40
N MET A 206 -10.91 -24.60 -7.83
CA MET A 206 -10.87 -23.98 -6.51
C MET A 206 -11.99 -24.51 -5.61
N PRO A 207 -11.84 -25.74 -5.04
CA PRO A 207 -12.82 -26.30 -4.10
C PRO A 207 -12.88 -25.48 -2.81
N ASP A 208 -14.09 -25.07 -2.42
CA ASP A 208 -14.33 -24.27 -1.23
C ASP A 208 -14.15 -25.09 0.04
N LEU A 209 -13.46 -24.52 1.03
CA LEU A 209 -13.28 -25.12 2.35
C LEU A 209 -14.59 -25.06 3.17
N ASN A 210 -14.85 -26.09 3.94
CA ASN A 210 -15.94 -26.11 4.90
C ASN A 210 -15.56 -25.36 6.18
N LEU A 211 -15.78 -24.07 6.20
CA LEU A 211 -15.44 -23.19 7.34
C LEU A 211 -16.27 -23.47 8.61
N ASN A 212 -17.26 -24.38 8.55
CA ASN A 212 -17.94 -24.90 9.74
C ASN A 212 -17.19 -26.06 10.40
N SER A 213 -16.27 -26.71 9.69
CA SER A 213 -15.46 -27.80 10.24
C SER A 213 -14.50 -27.28 11.30
N GLU A 214 -14.49 -27.92 12.47
CA GLU A 214 -13.53 -27.63 13.53
C GLU A 214 -12.10 -28.01 13.10
N ASN A 215 -11.95 -29.08 12.30
CA ASN A 215 -10.65 -29.50 11.76
C ASN A 215 -10.08 -28.43 10.82
N VAL A 216 -10.88 -27.87 9.91
CA VAL A 216 -10.48 -26.76 9.03
C VAL A 216 -10.09 -25.54 9.86
N ARG A 217 -10.87 -25.17 10.86
CA ARG A 217 -10.56 -24.01 11.73
C ARG A 217 -9.28 -24.22 12.53
N ASN A 218 -9.02 -25.44 13.00
CA ASN A 218 -7.77 -25.75 13.69
C ASN A 218 -6.57 -25.64 12.76
N GLU A 219 -6.70 -26.12 11.51
CA GLU A 219 -5.67 -25.99 10.50
C GLU A 219 -5.38 -24.51 10.16
N ILE A 220 -6.43 -23.70 9.98
CA ILE A 220 -6.28 -22.26 9.76
C ILE A 220 -5.54 -21.59 10.93
N LYS A 221 -5.80 -21.97 12.18
CA LYS A 221 -5.04 -21.46 13.34
C LYS A 221 -3.57 -21.85 13.28
N ASP A 222 -3.26 -23.09 12.90
CA ASP A 222 -1.88 -23.55 12.79
C ASP A 222 -1.15 -22.83 11.65
N ILE A 223 -1.81 -22.59 10.51
CA ILE A 223 -1.30 -21.77 9.41
C ILE A 223 -1.00 -20.34 9.90
N MET A 224 -1.97 -19.69 10.56
CA MET A 224 -1.76 -18.34 11.09
C MET A 224 -0.61 -18.30 12.10
N LYS A 225 -0.51 -19.30 12.99
CA LYS A 225 0.58 -19.39 13.95
C LYS A 225 1.92 -19.49 13.26
N PHE A 226 2.07 -20.38 12.27
CA PHE A 226 3.30 -20.52 11.51
C PHE A 226 3.76 -19.19 10.88
N TRP A 227 2.86 -18.48 10.20
CA TRP A 227 3.23 -17.23 9.54
C TRP A 227 3.46 -16.08 10.53
N LEU A 228 2.63 -15.93 11.57
CA LEU A 228 2.75 -14.84 12.54
C LEU A 228 3.93 -15.02 13.49
N THR A 229 4.31 -16.27 13.84
CA THR A 229 5.39 -16.54 14.81
C THR A 229 6.67 -17.02 14.17
N ASP A 230 6.64 -18.08 13.35
CA ASP A 230 7.85 -18.72 12.83
C ASP A 230 8.43 -17.93 11.65
N CYS A 231 7.56 -17.24 10.89
CA CYS A 231 7.93 -16.34 9.79
C CYS A 231 7.88 -14.86 10.18
N ASN A 232 7.27 -14.53 11.33
CA ASN A 232 7.17 -13.19 11.91
C ASN A 232 6.50 -12.15 11.00
N VAL A 233 5.52 -12.54 10.15
CA VAL A 233 4.71 -11.58 9.39
C VAL A 233 3.88 -10.70 10.32
N ASP A 234 3.46 -9.53 9.84
CA ASP A 234 2.74 -8.54 10.63
C ASP A 234 1.22 -8.62 10.49
N GLY A 235 0.73 -9.58 9.72
CA GLY A 235 -0.70 -9.79 9.54
C GLY A 235 -1.07 -10.39 8.20
N PHE A 236 -2.35 -10.24 7.84
CA PHE A 236 -2.92 -10.87 6.67
C PHE A 236 -3.85 -9.93 5.89
N ARG A 237 -3.82 -10.06 4.57
CA ARG A 237 -4.96 -9.69 3.72
C ARG A 237 -5.82 -10.93 3.54
N LEU A 238 -7.10 -10.82 3.82
CA LEU A 238 -8.06 -11.91 3.70
C LEU A 238 -8.76 -11.83 2.35
N ASP A 239 -8.54 -12.86 1.54
CA ASP A 239 -9.13 -13.00 0.22
C ASP A 239 -10.64 -13.30 0.32
N ALA A 240 -11.42 -12.69 -0.58
CA ALA A 240 -12.81 -13.05 -0.89
C ALA A 240 -13.72 -13.22 0.34
N VAL A 241 -13.65 -12.31 1.33
CA VAL A 241 -14.40 -12.45 2.59
C VAL A 241 -15.93 -12.50 2.42
N THR A 242 -16.45 -12.03 1.29
CA THR A 242 -17.87 -12.10 0.94
C THR A 242 -18.32 -13.49 0.52
N SER A 243 -17.38 -14.39 0.23
CA SER A 243 -17.61 -15.74 -0.28
C SER A 243 -17.50 -16.84 0.77
N TYR A 244 -17.02 -16.55 1.97
CA TYR A 244 -16.88 -17.53 3.07
C TYR A 244 -18.19 -18.27 3.38
N TYR A 245 -19.29 -17.53 3.38
CA TYR A 245 -20.65 -18.06 3.43
C TYR A 245 -21.50 -17.27 2.42
N THR A 246 -21.53 -17.71 1.19
CA THR A 246 -22.20 -16.99 0.09
C THR A 246 -23.63 -16.61 0.42
N GLY A 247 -23.93 -15.31 0.30
CA GLY A 247 -25.24 -14.75 0.58
C GLY A 247 -25.59 -14.64 2.07
N ASN A 248 -24.66 -14.95 2.98
CA ASN A 248 -24.86 -14.85 4.43
C ASN A 248 -23.85 -13.86 5.06
N LEU A 249 -24.18 -12.56 5.02
CA LEU A 249 -23.33 -11.51 5.58
C LEU A 249 -22.96 -11.76 7.05
N GLN A 250 -23.94 -12.18 7.88
CA GLN A 250 -23.64 -12.43 9.30
C GLN A 250 -22.70 -13.62 9.49
N GLY A 251 -22.85 -14.68 8.69
CA GLY A 251 -21.92 -15.82 8.71
C GLY A 251 -20.49 -15.41 8.35
N ASN A 252 -20.33 -14.52 7.35
CA ASN A 252 -19.03 -13.96 7.00
C ASN A 252 -18.42 -13.16 8.16
N ILE A 253 -19.21 -12.27 8.79
CA ILE A 253 -18.79 -11.46 9.94
C ILE A 253 -18.39 -12.36 11.13
N ASP A 254 -19.19 -13.37 11.44
CA ASP A 254 -18.92 -14.29 12.57
C ASP A 254 -17.62 -15.08 12.36
N PHE A 255 -17.36 -15.55 11.14
CA PHE A 255 -16.12 -16.25 10.81
C PHE A 255 -14.91 -15.31 10.87
N LEU A 256 -15.02 -14.11 10.33
CA LEU A 256 -13.98 -13.09 10.41
C LEU A 256 -13.69 -12.71 11.86
N SER A 257 -14.72 -12.58 12.70
CA SER A 257 -14.54 -12.30 14.13
C SER A 257 -13.77 -13.41 14.85
N TRP A 258 -14.08 -14.67 14.52
CA TRP A 258 -13.32 -15.82 15.02
C TRP A 258 -11.87 -15.77 14.55
N LEU A 259 -11.63 -15.58 13.23
CA LEU A 259 -10.29 -15.56 12.65
C LEU A 259 -9.44 -14.43 13.26
N ASN A 260 -9.98 -13.21 13.31
CA ASN A 260 -9.32 -12.07 13.89
C ASN A 260 -8.99 -12.30 15.38
N THR A 261 -9.93 -12.87 16.14
CA THR A 261 -9.72 -13.21 17.56
C THR A 261 -8.56 -14.20 17.72
N GLU A 262 -8.50 -15.25 16.91
CA GLU A 262 -7.41 -16.25 16.98
C GLU A 262 -6.07 -15.63 16.54
N ALA A 263 -6.04 -14.80 15.49
CA ALA A 263 -4.84 -14.10 15.06
C ALA A 263 -4.30 -13.17 16.16
N LYS A 264 -5.17 -12.39 16.82
CA LYS A 264 -4.79 -11.48 17.92
C LYS A 264 -4.33 -12.21 19.19
N LYS A 265 -4.79 -13.45 19.43
CA LYS A 265 -4.25 -14.30 20.50
C LYS A 265 -2.81 -14.73 20.22
N ILE A 266 -2.46 -14.95 18.96
CA ILE A 266 -1.11 -15.35 18.52
C ILE A 266 -0.18 -14.13 18.50
N LYS A 267 -0.58 -13.04 17.84
CA LYS A 267 0.18 -11.78 17.70
C LYS A 267 -0.77 -10.60 17.86
N PRO A 268 -0.87 -9.98 19.07
CA PRO A 268 -1.85 -8.93 19.38
C PRO A 268 -1.81 -7.73 18.44
N GLU A 269 -0.63 -7.37 17.96
CA GLU A 269 -0.40 -6.26 17.04
C GLU A 269 -0.61 -6.59 15.56
N SER A 270 -0.95 -7.85 15.21
CA SER A 270 -1.17 -8.24 13.81
C SER A 270 -2.22 -7.36 13.15
N TYR A 271 -2.02 -7.03 11.86
CA TYR A 271 -2.95 -6.24 11.06
C TYR A 271 -3.76 -7.15 10.13
N ILE A 272 -5.07 -7.04 10.19
CA ILE A 272 -5.99 -7.85 9.38
C ILE A 272 -6.83 -6.93 8.50
N VAL A 273 -6.65 -7.04 7.18
CA VAL A 273 -7.45 -6.32 6.19
C VAL A 273 -8.25 -7.30 5.34
N GLY A 274 -9.56 -7.07 5.20
CA GLY A 274 -10.46 -7.94 4.45
C GLY A 274 -10.85 -7.38 3.08
N GLU A 275 -10.91 -8.27 2.08
CA GLU A 275 -11.47 -7.93 0.78
C GLU A 275 -12.98 -8.15 0.77
N ALA A 276 -13.72 -7.13 1.21
CA ALA A 276 -15.18 -7.10 1.09
C ALA A 276 -15.59 -6.41 -0.24
N TRP A 277 -15.60 -7.18 -1.34
CA TRP A 277 -15.95 -6.62 -2.65
C TRP A 277 -17.46 -6.41 -2.77
N VAL A 278 -17.91 -5.30 -2.24
CA VAL A 278 -19.30 -4.84 -2.30
C VAL A 278 -19.38 -3.39 -2.74
N GLY A 279 -20.50 -3.00 -3.33
CA GLY A 279 -20.69 -1.70 -3.97
C GLY A 279 -21.33 -0.63 -3.08
N ASP A 280 -21.43 -0.85 -1.76
CA ASP A 280 -22.04 0.10 -0.85
C ASP A 280 -21.31 0.17 0.51
N ASP A 281 -21.16 1.39 1.02
CA ASP A 281 -20.46 1.68 2.26
C ASP A 281 -21.18 1.11 3.50
N TYR A 282 -22.48 0.97 3.47
CA TYR A 282 -23.22 0.41 4.60
C TYR A 282 -22.85 -1.06 4.82
N THR A 283 -22.78 -1.85 3.75
CA THR A 283 -22.39 -3.27 3.84
C THR A 283 -20.91 -3.41 4.23
N ILE A 284 -20.00 -2.58 3.67
CA ILE A 284 -18.58 -2.58 4.08
C ILE A 284 -18.46 -2.25 5.58
N ASN A 285 -19.19 -1.23 6.06
CA ASN A 285 -19.16 -0.84 7.47
C ASN A 285 -19.66 -1.97 8.40
N ARG A 286 -20.62 -2.79 7.96
CA ARG A 286 -21.06 -3.97 8.71
C ARG A 286 -19.94 -4.99 8.94
N TYR A 287 -18.99 -5.13 8.00
CA TYR A 287 -17.86 -6.05 8.17
C TYR A 287 -16.93 -5.65 9.33
N TYR A 288 -16.87 -4.36 9.71
CA TYR A 288 -16.10 -3.92 10.88
C TYR A 288 -16.63 -4.47 12.21
N GLU A 289 -17.89 -4.96 12.25
CA GLU A 289 -18.43 -5.69 13.41
C GLU A 289 -17.62 -6.96 13.73
N SER A 290 -16.84 -7.48 12.76
CA SER A 290 -15.93 -8.62 12.96
C SER A 290 -14.73 -8.30 13.86
N GLY A 291 -14.40 -7.02 14.05
CA GLY A 291 -13.21 -6.56 14.75
C GLY A 291 -11.93 -6.63 13.91
N CYS A 292 -11.97 -7.02 12.64
CA CYS A 292 -10.84 -6.86 11.72
C CYS A 292 -10.43 -5.39 11.62
N ASP A 293 -9.14 -5.15 11.43
CA ASP A 293 -8.58 -3.80 11.51
C ASP A 293 -9.07 -2.91 10.36
N SER A 294 -9.27 -3.48 9.16
CA SER A 294 -9.58 -2.69 7.98
C SER A 294 -10.32 -3.49 6.90
N PHE A 295 -11.00 -2.79 5.98
CA PHE A 295 -11.58 -3.36 4.76
C PHE A 295 -11.34 -2.42 3.59
N PHE A 296 -11.08 -3.01 2.39
CA PHE A 296 -10.84 -2.23 1.18
C PHE A 296 -12.07 -1.40 0.80
N LEU A 297 -11.83 -0.12 0.51
CA LEU A 297 -12.87 0.86 0.18
C LEU A 297 -13.17 0.85 -1.32
N PHE A 298 -13.97 -0.12 -1.77
CA PHE A 298 -14.31 -0.27 -3.19
C PHE A 298 -15.17 0.87 -3.75
N THR A 299 -15.97 1.53 -2.92
CA THR A 299 -16.87 2.61 -3.33
C THR A 299 -16.13 3.88 -3.76
N GLY A 300 -14.97 4.17 -3.16
CA GLY A 300 -14.10 5.29 -3.54
C GLY A 300 -13.17 5.00 -4.72
N SER A 301 -12.94 3.72 -5.00
CA SER A 301 -11.85 3.18 -5.81
C SER A 301 -12.27 2.81 -7.23
N GLN A 302 -11.30 2.42 -8.07
CA GLN A 302 -11.51 1.94 -9.43
C GLN A 302 -12.02 3.00 -10.43
N ALA A 303 -12.20 2.59 -11.69
CA ALA A 303 -12.68 3.43 -12.78
C ALA A 303 -14.07 4.04 -12.56
N SER A 304 -14.93 3.35 -11.80
CA SER A 304 -16.30 3.77 -11.45
C SER A 304 -16.41 4.41 -10.07
N GLY A 305 -15.31 4.48 -9.31
CA GLY A 305 -15.30 5.05 -7.96
C GLY A 305 -15.45 6.57 -7.94
N THR A 306 -15.74 7.08 -6.75
CA THR A 306 -16.00 8.51 -6.56
C THR A 306 -14.77 9.36 -6.87
N ILE A 307 -13.55 8.90 -6.53
CA ILE A 307 -12.30 9.64 -6.81
C ILE A 307 -12.14 9.82 -8.32
N ALA A 308 -12.25 8.71 -9.09
CA ALA A 308 -12.11 8.77 -10.53
C ALA A 308 -13.17 9.65 -11.20
N SER A 309 -14.40 9.58 -10.71
CA SER A 309 -15.51 10.41 -11.20
C SER A 309 -15.27 11.89 -10.91
N ALA A 310 -14.86 12.23 -9.70
CA ALA A 310 -14.61 13.61 -9.27
C ALA A 310 -13.46 14.25 -10.06
N VAL A 311 -12.35 13.51 -10.26
CA VAL A 311 -11.21 14.00 -11.06
C VAL A 311 -11.63 14.27 -12.50
N LYS A 312 -12.32 13.32 -13.15
CA LYS A 312 -12.80 13.49 -14.55
C LYS A 312 -13.80 14.63 -14.74
N GLN A 313 -14.53 14.99 -13.70
CA GLN A 313 -15.53 16.05 -13.70
C GLN A 313 -15.02 17.37 -13.09
N ASN A 314 -13.75 17.42 -12.67
CA ASN A 314 -13.14 18.54 -11.98
C ASN A 314 -13.94 18.98 -10.74
N SER A 315 -14.49 18.02 -9.97
CA SER A 315 -15.45 18.32 -8.91
C SER A 315 -14.82 18.30 -7.51
N GLY A 316 -14.40 19.44 -7.01
CA GLY A 316 -14.01 19.65 -5.62
C GLY A 316 -15.14 19.37 -4.64
N LYS A 317 -16.36 19.76 -5.02
CA LYS A 317 -17.57 19.44 -4.22
C LYS A 317 -17.72 17.93 -3.99
N ALA A 318 -17.56 17.09 -5.03
CA ALA A 318 -17.69 15.64 -4.89
C ALA A 318 -16.62 15.05 -3.97
N ILE A 319 -15.41 15.62 -3.95
CA ILE A 319 -14.34 15.21 -3.03
C ILE A 319 -14.69 15.58 -1.58
N GLY A 320 -15.17 16.80 -1.32
CA GLY A 320 -15.60 17.20 0.01
C GLY A 320 -16.75 16.35 0.55
N GLU A 321 -17.74 16.07 -0.29
CA GLU A 321 -18.86 15.17 0.04
C GLU A 321 -18.39 13.74 0.31
N LEU A 322 -17.40 13.23 -0.44
CA LEU A 322 -16.79 11.91 -0.20
C LEU A 322 -16.15 11.85 1.19
N PHE A 323 -15.26 12.79 1.53
CA PHE A 323 -14.59 12.83 2.84
C PHE A 323 -15.61 12.85 3.98
N MET A 324 -16.64 13.71 3.89
CA MET A 324 -17.69 13.80 4.91
C MET A 324 -18.54 12.54 5.01
N SER A 325 -18.90 11.93 3.87
CA SER A 325 -19.69 10.70 3.84
C SER A 325 -18.93 9.54 4.50
N LEU A 326 -17.65 9.40 4.16
CA LEU A 326 -16.80 8.35 4.74
C LEU A 326 -16.63 8.56 6.25
N HIS A 327 -16.30 9.77 6.68
CA HIS A 327 -16.18 10.09 8.10
C HIS A 327 -17.48 9.80 8.87
N LYS A 328 -18.62 10.20 8.32
CA LYS A 328 -19.93 9.94 8.93
C LYS A 328 -20.28 8.46 8.99
N THR A 329 -19.91 7.69 7.97
CA THR A 329 -20.28 6.26 7.87
C THR A 329 -19.40 5.39 8.73
N TYR A 330 -18.10 5.65 8.76
CA TYR A 330 -17.11 4.76 9.36
C TYR A 330 -16.56 5.25 10.71
N GLY A 331 -16.72 6.55 11.04
CA GLY A 331 -16.20 7.11 12.29
C GLY A 331 -14.68 6.88 12.42
N ASP A 332 -14.27 6.24 13.53
CA ASP A 332 -12.87 5.96 13.85
C ASP A 332 -12.31 4.68 13.19
N ALA A 333 -13.07 4.03 12.30
CA ALA A 333 -12.59 2.82 11.61
C ALA A 333 -11.41 3.13 10.69
N ILE A 334 -10.43 2.23 10.65
CA ILE A 334 -9.28 2.36 9.76
C ILE A 334 -9.71 1.96 8.35
N LEU A 335 -9.92 2.92 7.47
CA LEU A 335 -10.22 2.66 6.07
C LEU A 335 -9.01 2.08 5.33
N ALA A 336 -9.25 1.32 4.25
CA ALA A 336 -8.22 0.88 3.32
C ALA A 336 -8.52 1.42 1.91
N PRO A 337 -8.33 2.74 1.66
CA PRO A 337 -8.54 3.33 0.35
C PRO A 337 -7.42 2.92 -0.63
N PHE A 338 -7.79 2.79 -1.90
CA PHE A 338 -6.90 2.48 -3.02
C PHE A 338 -7.46 3.09 -4.31
N LEU A 339 -6.67 3.23 -5.37
CA LEU A 339 -7.15 3.62 -6.70
C LEU A 339 -7.35 2.41 -7.60
N GLY A 340 -6.36 1.52 -7.64
CA GLY A 340 -6.41 0.25 -8.35
C GLY A 340 -5.69 -0.84 -7.56
N ASN A 341 -5.90 -2.11 -7.96
CA ASN A 341 -5.22 -3.28 -7.43
C ASN A 341 -5.01 -4.33 -8.53
N HIS A 342 -4.53 -5.51 -8.15
CA HIS A 342 -4.25 -6.61 -9.08
C HIS A 342 -5.49 -7.18 -9.81
N ASP A 343 -6.71 -6.90 -9.32
CA ASP A 343 -7.98 -7.36 -9.89
C ASP A 343 -8.74 -6.26 -10.64
N THR A 344 -8.34 -5.01 -10.48
CA THR A 344 -8.97 -3.85 -11.12
C THR A 344 -8.05 -3.22 -12.16
N MET A 345 -8.60 -2.36 -13.03
CA MET A 345 -7.76 -1.58 -13.95
C MET A 345 -6.84 -0.65 -13.17
N ARG A 346 -5.60 -0.49 -13.65
CA ARG A 346 -4.65 0.47 -13.11
C ARG A 346 -5.12 1.91 -13.35
N PRO A 347 -4.87 2.86 -12.44
CA PRO A 347 -5.29 4.26 -12.59
C PRO A 347 -4.86 4.90 -13.91
N GLY A 348 -3.64 4.64 -14.36
CA GLY A 348 -3.15 5.13 -15.65
C GLY A 348 -3.99 4.70 -16.86
N SER A 349 -4.82 3.64 -16.73
CA SER A 349 -5.70 3.17 -17.80
C SER A 349 -7.03 3.91 -17.89
N PHE A 350 -7.52 4.46 -16.78
CA PHE A 350 -8.85 5.08 -16.73
C PHE A 350 -8.83 6.57 -16.39
N MET A 351 -7.68 7.12 -16.00
CA MET A 351 -7.47 8.55 -15.84
C MET A 351 -6.93 9.15 -17.15
N PRO A 352 -7.58 10.15 -17.72
CA PRO A 352 -7.13 10.77 -18.97
C PRO A 352 -6.00 11.78 -18.70
N GLY A 353 -4.77 11.41 -19.02
CA GLY A 353 -3.60 12.26 -18.90
C GLY A 353 -2.90 12.18 -17.53
N GLU A 354 -1.67 12.64 -17.52
CA GLU A 354 -0.76 12.57 -16.37
C GLU A 354 -1.28 13.37 -15.17
N ASP A 355 -1.75 14.60 -15.40
CA ASP A 355 -2.23 15.48 -14.35
C ASP A 355 -3.40 14.86 -13.57
N ASN A 356 -4.31 14.16 -14.26
CA ASN A 356 -5.41 13.46 -13.60
C ASN A 356 -4.92 12.24 -12.80
N VAL A 357 -3.88 11.53 -13.25
CA VAL A 357 -3.26 10.44 -12.48
C VAL A 357 -2.65 10.99 -11.20
N LYS A 358 -1.88 12.08 -11.29
CA LYS A 358 -1.29 12.78 -10.14
C LYS A 358 -2.37 13.30 -9.18
N MET A 359 -3.41 13.98 -9.71
CA MET A 359 -4.48 14.52 -8.85
C MET A 359 -5.22 13.41 -8.09
N ALA A 360 -5.49 12.27 -8.73
CA ALA A 360 -6.10 11.12 -8.06
C ALA A 360 -5.18 10.55 -6.96
N ALA A 361 -3.87 10.48 -7.20
CA ALA A 361 -2.87 10.05 -6.22
C ALA A 361 -2.81 11.01 -5.02
N GLY A 362 -2.83 12.33 -5.27
CA GLY A 362 -2.90 13.35 -4.22
C GLY A 362 -4.15 13.20 -3.35
N ILE A 363 -5.32 12.99 -3.96
CA ILE A 363 -6.56 12.74 -3.22
C ILE A 363 -6.43 11.47 -2.36
N LEU A 364 -5.91 10.36 -2.93
CA LEU A 364 -5.68 9.12 -2.19
C LEU A 364 -4.76 9.36 -0.99
N ALA A 365 -3.66 10.09 -1.18
CA ALA A 365 -2.73 10.41 -0.10
C ALA A 365 -3.39 11.23 1.02
N MET A 366 -4.38 12.05 0.72
CA MET A 366 -5.11 12.86 1.70
C MET A 366 -6.28 12.11 2.37
N MET A 367 -6.57 10.85 2.03
CA MET A 367 -7.66 10.09 2.64
C MET A 367 -7.33 9.59 4.05
N ASN A 368 -8.37 9.39 4.86
CA ASN A 368 -8.26 8.72 6.16
C ASN A 368 -7.93 7.22 5.99
N GLY A 369 -7.34 6.62 7.02
CA GLY A 369 -7.03 5.19 7.08
C GLY A 369 -5.60 4.84 6.64
N GLY A 370 -5.37 3.61 6.20
CA GLY A 370 -4.13 3.12 5.60
C GLY A 370 -4.29 3.02 4.09
N THR A 371 -3.55 3.82 3.32
CA THR A 371 -3.64 3.80 1.85
C THR A 371 -2.96 2.57 1.27
N PHE A 372 -3.52 2.02 0.19
CA PHE A 372 -2.92 0.93 -0.58
C PHE A 372 -2.60 1.40 -1.99
N VAL A 373 -1.37 1.19 -2.43
CA VAL A 373 -0.87 1.52 -3.76
C VAL A 373 -0.32 0.26 -4.40
N TYR A 374 -0.81 -0.09 -5.58
CA TYR A 374 -0.37 -1.26 -6.33
C TYR A 374 0.90 -0.95 -7.11
N TYR A 375 1.92 -1.81 -7.06
CA TYR A 375 3.22 -1.57 -7.72
C TYR A 375 3.05 -1.11 -9.17
N GLY A 376 3.85 -0.12 -9.55
CA GLY A 376 3.79 0.52 -10.88
C GLY A 376 2.69 1.56 -11.05
N GLU A 377 1.81 1.74 -10.06
CA GLU A 377 0.85 2.84 -10.04
C GLU A 377 1.58 4.19 -9.93
N GLU A 378 2.63 4.23 -9.13
CA GLU A 378 3.48 5.39 -8.89
C GLU A 378 4.32 5.83 -10.11
N ILE A 379 4.38 5.02 -11.15
CA ILE A 379 4.97 5.40 -12.45
C ILE A 379 3.93 5.43 -13.58
N GLY A 380 2.66 5.38 -13.24
CA GLY A 380 1.55 5.50 -14.20
C GLY A 380 1.36 4.28 -15.11
N MET A 381 1.81 3.07 -14.73
CA MET A 381 1.61 1.87 -15.53
C MET A 381 0.14 1.66 -15.87
N ILE A 382 -0.15 1.14 -17.05
CA ILE A 382 -1.51 0.90 -17.55
C ILE A 382 -1.80 -0.60 -17.73
N SER A 383 -3.09 -0.94 -17.66
CA SER A 383 -3.60 -2.29 -17.96
C SER A 383 -4.18 -2.30 -19.37
N LYS A 384 -3.73 -3.21 -20.22
CA LYS A 384 -4.36 -3.45 -21.53
C LYS A 384 -5.36 -4.59 -21.45
N GLY A 385 -6.42 -4.54 -22.25
CA GLY A 385 -7.45 -5.58 -22.28
C GLY A 385 -8.66 -5.33 -21.37
N GLY A 386 -8.70 -4.20 -20.69
CA GLY A 386 -9.82 -3.82 -19.81
C GLY A 386 -9.98 -4.75 -18.60
N ASN A 387 -11.20 -4.78 -18.02
CA ASN A 387 -11.49 -5.57 -16.83
C ASN A 387 -11.43 -7.09 -17.02
N ASN A 388 -11.39 -7.59 -18.27
CA ASN A 388 -11.52 -9.01 -18.57
C ASN A 388 -10.18 -9.76 -18.69
N SER A 389 -9.04 -9.11 -18.45
CA SER A 389 -7.72 -9.74 -18.55
C SER A 389 -6.90 -9.49 -17.31
N ASP A 390 -6.96 -10.40 -16.34
CA ASP A 390 -6.15 -10.32 -15.12
C ASP A 390 -4.65 -10.30 -15.39
N PRO A 391 -4.09 -11.12 -16.28
CA PRO A 391 -2.67 -11.06 -16.60
C PRO A 391 -2.21 -9.67 -17.06
N ALA A 392 -3.05 -8.95 -17.82
CA ALA A 392 -2.72 -7.61 -18.31
C ALA A 392 -2.65 -6.52 -17.22
N LYS A 393 -3.22 -6.77 -16.05
CA LYS A 393 -3.12 -5.89 -14.86
C LYS A 393 -1.83 -6.16 -14.07
N ARG A 394 -1.21 -7.32 -14.27
CA ARG A 394 -0.11 -7.90 -13.47
C ARG A 394 1.21 -7.97 -14.24
N ILE A 395 1.41 -7.05 -15.20
CA ILE A 395 2.61 -6.96 -16.04
C ILE A 395 3.83 -6.53 -15.22
N ALA A 396 5.03 -6.81 -15.78
CA ALA A 396 6.30 -6.50 -15.14
C ALA A 396 6.46 -5.01 -14.80
N MET A 397 7.04 -4.71 -13.64
CA MET A 397 7.44 -3.35 -13.26
C MET A 397 8.49 -2.82 -14.23
N LYS A 398 8.31 -1.60 -14.72
CA LYS A 398 9.25 -0.95 -15.64
C LYS A 398 10.28 -0.14 -14.86
N TRP A 399 11.34 -0.80 -14.41
CA TRP A 399 12.43 -0.16 -13.66
C TRP A 399 13.30 0.74 -14.53
N GLU A 400 13.61 0.29 -15.75
CA GLU A 400 14.55 0.94 -16.66
C GLU A 400 13.93 1.19 -18.04
N ALA A 401 14.49 2.17 -18.78
CA ALA A 401 14.08 2.47 -20.15
C ALA A 401 14.44 1.36 -21.15
N LYS A 402 15.49 0.59 -20.84
CA LYS A 402 15.97 -0.51 -21.70
C LYS A 402 15.02 -1.68 -21.67
N SER A 403 14.93 -2.41 -22.78
CA SER A 403 14.12 -3.65 -22.86
C SER A 403 14.77 -4.84 -22.13
N ILE A 404 16.06 -4.79 -21.85
CA ILE A 404 16.82 -5.81 -21.08
C ILE A 404 17.66 -5.08 -20.05
N TYR A 405 17.43 -5.37 -18.78
CA TYR A 405 18.12 -4.80 -17.63
C TYR A 405 18.14 -5.81 -16.49
N GLU A 406 19.02 -5.59 -15.52
CA GLU A 406 19.07 -6.41 -14.32
C GLU A 406 17.78 -6.30 -13.53
N GLY A 407 17.18 -7.44 -13.18
CA GLY A 407 15.91 -7.51 -12.47
C GLY A 407 14.67 -7.47 -13.35
N HIS A 408 14.81 -7.54 -14.67
CA HIS A 408 13.69 -7.53 -15.61
C HIS A 408 12.92 -8.85 -15.60
N CYS A 409 11.67 -8.82 -15.14
CA CYS A 409 10.73 -9.94 -15.25
C CYS A 409 10.22 -10.05 -16.69
N TYR A 410 10.92 -10.80 -17.52
CA TYR A 410 10.62 -10.88 -18.96
C TYR A 410 9.62 -11.99 -19.35
N LEU A 411 9.22 -12.85 -18.40
CA LEU A 411 8.17 -13.83 -18.62
C LEU A 411 6.83 -13.24 -18.19
N PRO A 412 5.96 -12.85 -19.15
CA PRO A 412 4.68 -12.27 -18.79
C PRO A 412 3.74 -13.32 -18.20
N PRO A 413 2.86 -12.96 -17.24
CA PRO A 413 1.85 -13.87 -16.70
C PRO A 413 1.01 -14.50 -17.83
N GLU A 414 0.93 -15.83 -17.86
CA GLU A 414 0.18 -16.60 -18.89
C GLU A 414 0.52 -16.24 -20.34
N GLY A 415 1.74 -15.78 -20.62
CA GLY A 415 2.14 -15.38 -21.97
C GLY A 415 1.42 -14.14 -22.50
N THR A 416 0.84 -13.32 -21.61
CA THR A 416 0.16 -12.07 -22.00
C THR A 416 1.15 -11.16 -22.72
N PRO A 417 0.85 -10.72 -23.96
CA PRO A 417 1.73 -9.81 -24.66
C PRO A 417 1.91 -8.51 -23.88
N VAL A 418 3.15 -8.18 -23.53
CA VAL A 418 3.54 -6.89 -23.03
C VAL A 418 4.20 -6.15 -24.16
N ASP A 419 3.59 -5.08 -24.63
CA ASP A 419 4.14 -4.21 -25.66
C ASP A 419 4.46 -2.82 -25.08
N GLU A 420 5.19 -1.99 -25.83
CA GLU A 420 5.57 -0.64 -25.42
C GLU A 420 4.37 0.24 -25.02
N THR A 421 3.19 -0.06 -25.53
CA THR A 421 1.98 0.69 -25.22
C THR A 421 1.37 0.31 -23.87
N SER A 422 1.84 -0.77 -23.22
CA SER A 422 1.54 -1.09 -21.82
C SER A 422 2.31 -0.17 -20.85
N TYR A 423 3.36 0.46 -21.35
CA TYR A 423 4.19 1.42 -20.63
C TYR A 423 4.08 2.79 -21.30
N TYR A 424 2.91 3.41 -21.17
CA TYR A 424 2.61 4.71 -21.79
C TYR A 424 3.51 5.82 -21.22
N TYR A 425 3.81 5.75 -19.93
CA TYR A 425 4.70 6.69 -19.25
C TYR A 425 6.14 6.17 -19.20
N PRO A 426 7.13 7.06 -18.95
CA PRO A 426 8.53 6.68 -18.81
C PRO A 426 8.78 5.62 -17.72
N SER A 427 9.95 4.98 -17.75
CA SER A 427 10.39 4.05 -16.71
C SER A 427 10.63 4.76 -15.37
N LEU A 428 10.75 3.98 -14.30
CA LEU A 428 11.08 4.51 -12.98
C LEU A 428 12.39 5.31 -13.00
N ALA A 429 13.44 4.77 -13.64
CA ALA A 429 14.74 5.45 -13.71
C ALA A 429 14.66 6.81 -14.43
N GLU A 430 13.87 6.90 -15.51
CA GLU A 430 13.66 8.17 -16.22
C GLU A 430 12.85 9.14 -15.37
N GLN A 431 11.80 8.67 -14.68
CA GLN A 431 10.94 9.51 -13.84
C GLN A 431 11.65 10.03 -12.59
N LYS A 432 12.67 9.33 -12.06
CA LYS A 432 13.49 9.84 -10.95
C LYS A 432 14.20 11.15 -11.28
N GLU A 433 14.61 11.33 -12.53
CA GLU A 433 15.33 12.51 -12.99
C GLU A 433 14.40 13.68 -13.37
N ASP A 434 13.11 13.42 -13.48
CA ASP A 434 12.08 14.41 -13.81
C ASP A 434 11.31 14.79 -12.56
N LYS A 435 11.59 15.97 -12.00
CA LYS A 435 10.94 16.49 -10.79
C LYS A 435 9.42 16.58 -10.90
N ASP A 436 8.91 16.77 -12.13
CA ASP A 436 7.48 16.93 -12.38
C ASP A 436 6.81 15.58 -12.77
N SER A 437 7.52 14.45 -12.63
CA SER A 437 7.01 13.12 -12.96
C SER A 437 5.91 12.62 -12.01
N ILE A 438 5.17 11.57 -12.44
CA ILE A 438 4.20 10.87 -11.58
C ILE A 438 4.90 10.32 -10.33
N LEU A 439 6.10 9.73 -10.50
CA LEU A 439 6.88 9.14 -9.41
C LEU A 439 7.19 10.16 -8.30
N ASN A 440 7.75 11.31 -8.69
CA ASN A 440 8.11 12.33 -7.71
C ASN A 440 6.88 12.96 -7.06
N TYR A 441 5.78 13.11 -7.80
CA TYR A 441 4.51 13.53 -7.21
C TYR A 441 3.97 12.53 -6.16
N TYR A 442 4.02 11.22 -6.44
CA TYR A 442 3.65 10.19 -5.44
C TYR A 442 4.53 10.27 -4.20
N LYS A 443 5.84 10.44 -4.38
CA LYS A 443 6.80 10.57 -3.29
C LYS A 443 6.44 11.76 -2.39
N GLU A 444 6.25 12.95 -2.97
CA GLU A 444 5.85 14.17 -2.24
C GLU A 444 4.49 13.99 -1.53
N ALA A 445 3.51 13.40 -2.20
CA ALA A 445 2.20 13.17 -1.61
C ALA A 445 2.26 12.23 -0.39
N MET A 446 3.04 11.15 -0.46
CA MET A 446 3.25 10.23 0.65
C MET A 446 4.11 10.84 1.77
N GLU A 447 5.06 11.71 1.43
CA GLU A 447 5.83 12.48 2.41
C GLU A 447 4.95 13.41 3.23
N LEU A 448 4.09 14.19 2.58
CA LEU A 448 3.11 15.04 3.26
C LEU A 448 2.16 14.23 4.15
N ARG A 449 1.68 13.09 3.65
CA ARG A 449 0.85 12.18 4.43
C ARG A 449 1.56 11.66 5.68
N ASN A 450 2.84 11.32 5.59
CA ASN A 450 3.63 10.84 6.72
C ASN A 450 3.99 11.97 7.70
N ARG A 451 4.11 13.20 7.21
CA ARG A 451 4.42 14.38 8.03
C ARG A 451 3.27 14.76 8.97
N PHE A 452 2.02 14.66 8.51
CA PHE A 452 0.84 15.10 9.25
C PHE A 452 -0.06 13.91 9.64
N PRO A 453 0.05 13.39 10.87
CA PRO A 453 -0.81 12.32 11.37
C PRO A 453 -2.31 12.57 11.23
N SER A 454 -2.75 13.82 11.28
CA SER A 454 -4.15 14.20 11.07
C SER A 454 -4.68 13.86 9.68
N ILE A 455 -3.83 13.71 8.65
CA ILE A 455 -4.27 13.26 7.33
C ILE A 455 -4.92 11.87 7.43
N ALA A 456 -4.25 10.93 8.09
CA ALA A 456 -4.72 9.57 8.19
C ALA A 456 -5.79 9.34 9.27
N ARG A 457 -5.79 10.17 10.35
CA ARG A 457 -6.55 9.91 11.59
C ARG A 457 -7.55 11.00 11.94
N GLY A 458 -7.42 12.20 11.34
CA GLY A 458 -8.16 13.38 11.78
C GLY A 458 -9.66 13.28 11.54
N GLU A 459 -10.42 13.85 12.48
CA GLU A 459 -11.82 14.19 12.23
C GLU A 459 -11.92 15.18 11.07
N VAL A 460 -12.82 14.90 10.14
CA VAL A 460 -12.99 15.68 8.92
C VAL A 460 -14.13 16.69 9.07
N THR A 461 -13.86 17.94 8.72
CA THR A 461 -14.90 18.94 8.49
C THR A 461 -14.77 19.51 7.08
N TYR A 462 -15.88 19.54 6.33
CA TYR A 462 -15.93 20.09 4.97
C TYR A 462 -16.61 21.46 4.98
N TYR A 463 -16.04 22.41 4.26
CA TYR A 463 -16.50 23.80 4.15
C TYR A 463 -16.98 24.10 2.72
N PRO A 464 -18.26 23.81 2.39
CA PRO A 464 -18.82 24.07 1.06
C PRO A 464 -19.16 25.54 0.80
N ASP A 465 -19.36 26.33 1.85
CA ASP A 465 -19.86 27.70 1.74
C ASP A 465 -18.80 28.66 1.16
N GLY A 466 -19.20 29.45 0.18
CA GLY A 466 -18.34 30.43 -0.47
C GLY A 466 -17.39 29.84 -1.53
N GLN A 467 -17.42 28.51 -1.76
CA GLN A 467 -16.59 27.84 -2.75
C GLN A 467 -17.36 27.57 -4.05
N ASN A 468 -16.64 27.58 -5.16
CA ASN A 468 -17.18 27.07 -6.43
C ASN A 468 -17.10 25.53 -6.49
N ASN A 469 -17.70 24.90 -7.49
CA ASN A 469 -17.73 23.44 -7.60
C ASN A 469 -16.35 22.78 -7.79
N TYR A 470 -15.32 23.52 -8.18
CA TYR A 470 -13.98 23.02 -8.43
C TYR A 470 -13.11 22.96 -7.18
N ILE A 471 -13.47 23.75 -6.16
CA ILE A 471 -12.70 23.87 -4.93
C ILE A 471 -13.28 22.98 -3.84
N CYS A 472 -12.40 22.29 -3.12
CA CYS A 472 -12.73 21.60 -1.88
C CYS A 472 -11.87 22.13 -0.75
N VAL A 473 -12.48 22.56 0.35
CA VAL A 473 -11.79 22.96 1.59
C VAL A 473 -12.24 22.04 2.69
N ILE A 474 -11.30 21.32 3.28
CA ILE A 474 -11.54 20.47 4.46
C ILE A 474 -10.55 20.79 5.57
N THR A 475 -10.94 20.58 6.81
CA THR A 475 -9.99 20.50 7.92
C THR A 475 -9.93 19.09 8.45
N LYS A 476 -8.77 18.70 8.99
CA LYS A 476 -8.56 17.46 9.72
C LYS A 476 -7.92 17.78 11.05
N GLU A 477 -8.46 17.17 12.12
CA GLU A 477 -7.96 17.40 13.48
C GLU A 477 -7.70 16.08 14.21
N TYR A 478 -6.49 15.92 14.75
CA TYR A 478 -6.08 14.74 15.52
C TYR A 478 -5.11 15.12 16.65
N GLN A 479 -5.46 14.81 17.89
CA GLN A 479 -4.62 15.03 19.09
C GLN A 479 -4.04 16.46 19.21
N GLY A 480 -4.80 17.46 18.78
CA GLY A 480 -4.40 18.86 18.83
C GLY A 480 -3.63 19.36 17.59
N GLU A 481 -3.26 18.47 16.67
CA GLU A 481 -2.85 18.86 15.32
C GLU A 481 -4.08 19.14 14.48
N LYS A 482 -4.15 20.33 13.90
CA LYS A 482 -5.20 20.72 12.96
C LYS A 482 -4.57 21.21 11.68
N ILE A 483 -4.99 20.63 10.56
CA ILE A 483 -4.57 21.05 9.23
C ILE A 483 -5.80 21.41 8.39
N THR A 484 -5.60 22.36 7.48
CA THR A 484 -6.56 22.70 6.42
C THR A 484 -6.02 22.23 5.08
N ILE A 485 -6.80 21.46 4.34
CA ILE A 485 -6.43 20.96 3.01
C ILE A 485 -7.36 21.59 1.99
N VAL A 486 -6.79 22.22 0.97
CA VAL A 486 -7.51 22.86 -0.13
C VAL A 486 -7.16 22.15 -1.42
N PHE A 487 -8.18 21.73 -2.17
CA PHE A 487 -8.02 21.09 -3.48
C PHE A 487 -8.56 22.02 -4.55
N ASN A 488 -7.75 22.30 -5.56
CA ASN A 488 -8.20 22.85 -6.84
C ASN A 488 -8.32 21.68 -7.85
N MET A 489 -9.54 21.31 -8.16
CA MET A 489 -9.82 20.23 -9.12
C MET A 489 -9.90 20.74 -10.56
N ASP A 490 -9.90 22.06 -10.77
CA ASP A 490 -10.02 22.68 -12.10
C ASP A 490 -8.71 22.53 -12.90
N THR A 491 -8.84 22.51 -14.20
CA THR A 491 -7.73 22.61 -15.16
C THR A 491 -7.27 24.06 -15.37
N PHE A 492 -7.79 25.00 -14.61
CA PHE A 492 -7.43 26.41 -14.57
C PHE A 492 -7.04 26.86 -13.16
N GLU A 493 -6.26 27.92 -13.09
CA GLU A 493 -5.96 28.61 -11.84
C GLU A 493 -7.25 29.06 -11.15
N GLN A 494 -7.32 28.91 -9.83
CA GLN A 494 -8.45 29.34 -9.02
C GLN A 494 -7.99 30.25 -7.88
N THR A 495 -8.81 31.24 -7.58
CA THR A 495 -8.62 32.09 -6.40
C THR A 495 -9.61 31.66 -5.32
N VAL A 496 -9.09 31.36 -4.14
CA VAL A 496 -9.86 30.92 -2.98
C VAL A 496 -9.66 31.94 -1.86
N THR A 497 -10.75 32.38 -1.23
CA THR A 497 -10.66 33.18 0.00
C THR A 497 -10.83 32.24 1.19
N LEU A 498 -9.82 32.21 2.04
CA LEU A 498 -9.79 31.40 3.25
C LEU A 498 -9.92 32.32 4.46
N ASP A 499 -10.66 31.90 5.48
CA ASP A 499 -10.73 32.60 6.77
C ASP A 499 -9.85 31.85 7.81
N PRO A 500 -8.64 32.36 8.11
CA PRO A 500 -7.75 31.74 9.06
C PRO A 500 -8.36 31.54 10.45
N ALA A 501 -9.23 32.43 10.88
CA ALA A 501 -9.87 32.37 12.18
C ALA A 501 -10.87 31.19 12.27
N THR A 502 -11.63 30.94 11.20
CA THR A 502 -12.58 29.82 11.10
C THR A 502 -11.86 28.50 10.86
N LEU A 503 -10.88 28.47 9.96
CA LEU A 503 -10.16 27.26 9.56
C LEU A 503 -9.06 26.86 10.56
N GLY A 504 -8.52 27.85 11.30
CA GLY A 504 -7.58 27.61 12.41
C GLY A 504 -6.17 27.21 11.93
N TYR A 505 -5.63 27.90 10.93
CA TYR A 505 -4.27 27.71 10.44
C TYR A 505 -3.45 29.03 10.51
N ALA A 506 -2.12 28.92 10.40
CA ALA A 506 -1.20 30.05 10.40
C ALA A 506 -0.39 30.17 9.09
N GLU A 507 0.05 29.06 8.51
CA GLU A 507 0.96 29.08 7.35
C GLU A 507 0.70 27.93 6.37
N LEU A 508 1.16 28.11 5.13
CA LEU A 508 1.19 27.09 4.09
C LEU A 508 2.38 26.17 4.34
N VAL A 509 2.12 24.88 4.58
CA VAL A 509 3.12 23.89 5.01
C VAL A 509 3.30 22.72 4.03
N GLY A 510 2.49 22.66 2.98
CA GLY A 510 2.58 21.60 1.97
C GLY A 510 1.88 21.99 0.67
N GLU A 511 2.46 21.58 -0.44
CA GLU A 511 2.01 21.88 -1.79
C GLU A 511 2.17 20.66 -2.68
N LEU A 512 1.17 20.38 -3.53
CA LEU A 512 1.25 19.36 -4.58
C LEU A 512 0.75 19.95 -5.90
N TYR A 513 1.52 19.76 -6.96
CA TYR A 513 1.28 20.31 -8.30
C TYR A 513 1.08 19.18 -9.32
N ALA A 514 -0.15 18.89 -9.71
CA ALA A 514 -0.38 17.90 -10.75
C ALA A 514 -0.06 18.44 -12.15
N ALA A 515 -0.44 19.68 -12.44
CA ALA A 515 -0.28 20.33 -13.74
C ALA A 515 0.80 21.43 -13.77
N GLY A 516 1.61 21.55 -12.70
CA GLY A 516 2.60 22.63 -12.53
C GLY A 516 1.98 23.96 -12.15
N GLY A 517 2.80 25.00 -11.98
CA GLY A 517 2.39 26.33 -11.54
C GLY A 517 3.00 26.72 -10.21
N GLU A 518 2.53 27.80 -9.61
CA GLU A 518 3.00 28.29 -8.32
C GLU A 518 1.80 28.71 -7.45
N PHE A 519 1.84 28.39 -6.18
CA PHE A 519 0.89 28.92 -5.19
C PHE A 519 1.26 30.35 -4.82
N SER A 520 0.25 31.14 -4.53
CA SER A 520 0.43 32.45 -3.89
C SER A 520 -0.61 32.60 -2.77
N TYR A 521 -0.14 32.93 -1.60
CA TYR A 521 -0.98 33.13 -0.42
C TYR A 521 -0.59 34.43 0.27
N ASP A 522 -1.56 35.23 0.67
CA ASP A 522 -1.35 36.53 1.33
C ASP A 522 -2.03 36.61 2.70
N ASP A 523 -1.61 37.61 3.49
CA ASP A 523 -2.12 37.86 4.85
C ASP A 523 -3.62 38.21 4.90
N SER A 524 -4.26 38.49 3.76
CA SER A 524 -5.71 38.69 3.69
C SER A 524 -6.51 37.41 3.54
N GLY A 525 -5.83 36.26 3.46
CA GLY A 525 -6.44 34.94 3.26
C GLY A 525 -6.76 34.62 1.80
N ILE A 526 -6.19 35.37 0.84
CA ILE A 526 -6.36 35.05 -0.57
C ILE A 526 -5.30 34.05 -1.00
N LEU A 527 -5.76 32.88 -1.43
CA LEU A 527 -4.95 31.80 -1.98
C LEU A 527 -5.19 31.73 -3.49
N ILE A 528 -4.13 31.87 -4.28
CA ILE A 528 -4.13 31.56 -5.72
C ILE A 528 -3.55 30.15 -5.88
N MET A 529 -4.35 29.25 -6.45
CA MET A 529 -4.00 27.84 -6.64
C MET A 529 -3.79 27.54 -8.12
N PRO A 530 -2.67 26.95 -8.51
CA PRO A 530 -2.48 26.49 -9.87
C PRO A 530 -3.48 25.39 -10.25
N PRO A 531 -3.61 25.05 -11.56
CA PRO A 531 -4.48 23.98 -12.01
C PRO A 531 -4.18 22.66 -11.30
N GLN A 532 -5.22 21.90 -10.96
CA GLN A 532 -5.11 20.56 -10.36
C GLN A 532 -4.02 20.47 -9.28
N SER A 533 -4.26 21.13 -8.16
CA SER A 533 -3.28 21.27 -7.09
C SER A 533 -3.90 21.08 -5.71
N ILE A 534 -3.06 20.80 -4.71
CA ILE A 534 -3.46 20.62 -3.32
C ILE A 534 -2.56 21.47 -2.45
N ALA A 535 -3.13 22.28 -1.55
CA ALA A 535 -2.43 23.07 -0.56
C ALA A 535 -2.78 22.59 0.85
N ILE A 536 -1.78 22.53 1.73
CA ILE A 536 -1.94 22.14 3.14
C ILE A 536 -1.46 23.29 4.01
N PHE A 537 -2.32 23.72 4.93
CA PHE A 537 -2.04 24.76 5.93
C PHE A 537 -2.09 24.16 7.33
N GLN A 538 -1.22 24.68 8.23
CA GLN A 538 -1.18 24.31 9.64
C GLN A 538 -1.17 25.56 10.53
#